data_259aad7e59e87a0bb690cfce69110b35
#
_entry.id   259aad7e59e87a0bb690cfce69110b35
#
_cell.length_a   1.000
_cell.length_b   1.000
_cell.length_c   1.000
_cell.angle_alpha   90.00
_cell.angle_beta   90.00
_cell.angle_gamma   90.00
#
_symmetry.space_group_name_H-M   'P 1'
#
loop_
_entity.id
_entity.type
_entity.pdbx_description
1 polymer ?
#
loop_
_entity_poly.entity_id
_entity_poly.type
_entity_poly.pdbx_seq_one_letter_code
_entity_poly.pdbx_strand_id
1 'polypeptide(L)'
;MKKVFRKAWKLFWTPILGNGLVQWTLVSLLAGVTWIIFITSRHKFVNTKSLKNYRKKPVVFVFFHGRCAMLSPVIRSARIHAYCVASRHKDGRLMARLQRMFGMHAIYGSTSDGAVAVLREGVRIMREKNVSMCVPVDGPSGPSLRLQDGAMYFARMTGAPIVPCCFSCSRPIYMDRWDKFMIPKMFGTISCRIGEPIYIDSKLKGEAFEQKRAEIEEIMVKQLHEMDAEFGLQEIQQDLNATDYKKHRRGEK
;
A
#
# COMPACT_ATOMS: atom_id res chain seq x y z
N MET A 1 28.59 -10.79 -22.09
CA MET A 1 27.43 -11.70 -22.28
C MET A 1 26.15 -11.26 -21.54
N LYS A 2 26.13 -11.00 -20.23
CA LYS A 2 24.91 -10.60 -19.47
C LYS A 2 24.18 -9.35 -20.00
N LYS A 3 24.91 -8.31 -20.50
CA LYS A 3 24.30 -7.09 -21.05
C LYS A 3 23.59 -7.32 -22.41
N VAL A 4 24.15 -8.17 -23.28
CA VAL A 4 23.59 -8.49 -24.60
C VAL A 4 22.33 -9.34 -24.43
N PHE A 5 22.37 -10.34 -23.55
CA PHE A 5 21.22 -11.20 -23.24
C PHE A 5 20.06 -10.38 -22.64
N ARG A 6 20.36 -9.41 -21.75
CA ARG A 6 19.37 -8.50 -21.16
C ARG A 6 18.76 -7.54 -22.18
N LYS A 7 19.53 -7.14 -23.23
CA LYS A 7 19.05 -6.28 -24.32
C LYS A 7 18.16 -7.07 -25.29
N ALA A 8 18.56 -8.28 -25.67
CA ALA A 8 17.76 -9.18 -26.50
C ALA A 8 16.47 -9.62 -25.80
N TRP A 9 16.54 -9.96 -24.50
CA TRP A 9 15.38 -10.25 -23.66
C TRP A 9 14.40 -9.08 -23.62
N LYS A 10 14.87 -7.85 -23.40
CA LYS A 10 14.02 -6.66 -23.45
C LYS A 10 13.38 -6.46 -24.83
N LEU A 11 14.14 -6.64 -25.91
CA LEU A 11 13.65 -6.44 -27.28
C LEU A 11 12.52 -7.41 -27.64
N PHE A 12 12.62 -8.65 -27.20
CA PHE A 12 11.64 -9.70 -27.47
C PHE A 12 10.38 -9.57 -26.60
N TRP A 13 10.54 -9.26 -25.32
CA TRP A 13 9.42 -9.22 -24.39
C TRP A 13 8.70 -7.86 -24.31
N THR A 14 9.37 -6.75 -24.70
CA THR A 14 8.76 -5.42 -24.64
C THR A 14 7.51 -5.27 -25.51
N PRO A 15 7.47 -5.73 -26.78
CA PRO A 15 6.25 -5.65 -27.58
C PRO A 15 5.14 -6.59 -27.06
N ILE A 16 5.50 -7.78 -26.61
CA ILE A 16 4.54 -8.75 -26.04
C ILE A 16 3.91 -8.18 -24.77
N LEU A 17 4.73 -7.68 -23.84
CA LEU A 17 4.27 -7.05 -22.61
C LEU A 17 3.64 -5.66 -22.85
N GLY A 18 3.86 -5.05 -24.02
CA GLY A 18 3.20 -3.82 -24.47
C GLY A 18 1.77 -4.05 -24.96
N ASN A 19 1.43 -5.28 -25.34
CA ASN A 19 0.10 -5.63 -25.81
C ASN A 19 -0.92 -5.57 -24.65
N GLY A 20 -1.99 -4.81 -24.85
CA GLY A 20 -3.04 -4.64 -23.84
C GLY A 20 -3.69 -5.97 -23.44
N LEU A 21 -3.93 -6.88 -24.38
CA LEU A 21 -4.53 -8.19 -24.12
C LEU A 21 -3.62 -9.04 -23.23
N VAL A 22 -2.32 -9.11 -23.54
CA VAL A 22 -1.33 -9.85 -22.72
C VAL A 22 -1.27 -9.29 -21.30
N GLN A 23 -1.28 -7.96 -21.16
CA GLN A 23 -1.29 -7.33 -19.84
C GLN A 23 -2.56 -7.66 -19.05
N TRP A 24 -3.73 -7.66 -19.69
CA TRP A 24 -4.98 -8.05 -19.05
C TRP A 24 -5.00 -9.52 -18.64
N THR A 25 -4.48 -10.42 -19.48
CA THR A 25 -4.35 -11.85 -19.17
C THR A 25 -3.44 -12.07 -17.96
N LEU A 26 -2.26 -11.41 -17.93
CA LEU A 26 -1.33 -11.50 -16.80
C LEU A 26 -1.93 -10.96 -15.51
N VAL A 27 -2.63 -9.83 -15.56
CA VAL A 27 -3.28 -9.24 -14.40
C VAL A 27 -4.42 -10.14 -13.89
N SER A 28 -5.21 -10.72 -14.80
CA SER A 28 -6.29 -11.64 -14.43
C SER A 28 -5.75 -12.91 -13.78
N LEU A 29 -4.65 -13.46 -14.31
CA LEU A 29 -3.97 -14.61 -13.72
C LEU A 29 -3.45 -14.27 -12.32
N LEU A 30 -2.77 -13.12 -12.15
CA LEU A 30 -2.26 -12.68 -10.86
C LEU A 30 -3.40 -12.43 -9.86
N ALA A 31 -4.49 -11.82 -10.29
CA ALA A 31 -5.68 -11.65 -9.45
C ALA A 31 -6.28 -13.00 -9.05
N GLY A 32 -6.37 -13.95 -10.00
CA GLY A 32 -6.83 -15.31 -9.73
C GLY A 32 -5.96 -16.02 -8.70
N VAL A 33 -4.63 -15.97 -8.86
CA VAL A 33 -3.68 -16.53 -7.88
C VAL A 33 -3.86 -15.88 -6.51
N THR A 34 -3.99 -14.55 -6.46
CA THR A 34 -4.23 -13.82 -5.19
C THR A 34 -5.52 -14.27 -4.52
N TRP A 35 -6.60 -14.45 -5.29
CA TRP A 35 -7.86 -14.98 -4.77
C TRP A 35 -7.74 -16.43 -4.31
N ILE A 36 -7.06 -17.30 -5.05
CA ILE A 36 -6.82 -18.69 -4.65
C ILE A 36 -6.05 -18.74 -3.33
N ILE A 37 -4.97 -17.97 -3.20
CA ILE A 37 -4.23 -17.85 -1.93
C ILE A 37 -5.18 -17.42 -0.81
N PHE A 38 -5.98 -16.38 -1.06
CA PHE A 38 -6.88 -15.83 -0.06
C PHE A 38 -7.93 -16.86 0.38
N ILE A 39 -8.66 -17.50 -0.53
CA ILE A 39 -9.75 -18.44 -0.19
C ILE A 39 -9.26 -19.77 0.37
N THR A 40 -8.04 -20.21 0.02
CA THR A 40 -7.45 -21.47 0.53
C THR A 40 -6.76 -21.30 1.88
N SER A 41 -6.55 -20.06 2.33
CA SER A 41 -5.91 -19.76 3.60
C SER A 41 -6.94 -19.69 4.74
N ARG A 42 -6.49 -20.02 5.96
CA ARG A 42 -7.26 -19.73 7.17
C ARG A 42 -7.15 -18.25 7.48
N HIS A 43 -8.26 -17.61 7.87
CA HIS A 43 -8.30 -16.19 8.14
C HIS A 43 -8.36 -15.91 9.64
N LYS A 44 -7.38 -15.14 10.15
CA LYS A 44 -7.37 -14.59 11.50
C LYS A 44 -7.52 -13.07 11.40
N PHE A 45 -8.75 -12.60 11.51
CA PHE A 45 -9.03 -11.18 11.33
C PHE A 45 -9.30 -10.50 12.67
N VAL A 46 -8.55 -9.43 12.94
CA VAL A 46 -8.65 -8.64 14.17
C VAL A 46 -9.24 -7.26 13.83
N ASN A 47 -10.26 -6.84 14.57
CA ASN A 47 -10.99 -5.57 14.41
C ASN A 47 -11.63 -5.36 13.02
N THR A 48 -11.75 -6.40 12.18
CA THR A 48 -12.32 -6.25 10.84
C THR A 48 -13.82 -5.98 10.85
N LYS A 49 -14.50 -6.15 11.99
CA LYS A 49 -15.92 -5.75 12.13
C LYS A 49 -16.11 -4.25 11.91
N SER A 50 -15.12 -3.43 12.26
CA SER A 50 -15.10 -1.99 12.04
C SER A 50 -15.13 -1.61 10.56
N LEU A 51 -14.63 -2.48 9.66
CA LEU A 51 -14.66 -2.26 8.20
C LEU A 51 -16.08 -2.00 7.67
N LYS A 52 -17.11 -2.60 8.28
CA LYS A 52 -18.51 -2.34 7.89
C LYS A 52 -18.90 -0.87 8.06
N ASN A 53 -18.35 -0.20 9.05
CA ASN A 53 -18.63 1.21 9.33
C ASN A 53 -18.04 2.12 8.24
N TYR A 54 -16.93 1.70 7.62
CA TYR A 54 -16.22 2.46 6.58
C TYR A 54 -16.84 2.35 5.19
N ARG A 55 -17.92 1.59 5.03
CA ARG A 55 -18.70 1.58 3.77
C ARG A 55 -19.41 2.91 3.51
N LYS A 56 -19.78 3.62 4.59
CA LYS A 56 -20.52 4.90 4.52
C LYS A 56 -19.69 6.09 4.97
N LYS A 57 -18.61 5.86 5.71
CA LYS A 57 -17.72 6.88 6.25
C LYS A 57 -16.34 6.69 5.64
N PRO A 58 -15.90 7.55 4.72
CA PRO A 58 -14.60 7.40 4.08
C PRO A 58 -13.47 7.56 5.09
N VAL A 59 -12.42 6.77 4.90
CA VAL A 59 -11.21 6.78 5.70
C VAL A 59 -9.97 6.73 4.82
N VAL A 60 -8.82 7.04 5.39
CA VAL A 60 -7.51 6.84 4.77
C VAL A 60 -6.91 5.55 5.34
N PHE A 61 -7.04 4.44 4.62
CA PHE A 61 -6.35 3.20 4.96
C PHE A 61 -4.86 3.33 4.68
N VAL A 62 -4.05 3.09 5.68
CA VAL A 62 -2.58 3.18 5.60
C VAL A 62 -1.94 1.84 5.91
N PHE A 63 -0.90 1.51 5.16
CA PHE A 63 -0.16 0.26 5.31
C PHE A 63 1.25 0.42 4.73
N PHE A 64 2.19 -0.42 5.17
CA PHE A 64 3.50 -0.49 4.54
C PHE A 64 3.43 -1.25 3.22
N HIS A 65 4.19 -0.82 2.23
CA HIS A 65 4.18 -1.36 0.87
C HIS A 65 4.46 -2.87 0.86
N GLY A 66 5.41 -3.33 1.67
CA GLY A 66 5.73 -4.75 1.82
C GLY A 66 4.62 -5.60 2.43
N ARG A 67 3.56 -4.99 2.96
CA ARG A 67 2.42 -5.63 3.64
C ARG A 67 1.07 -5.33 2.98
N CYS A 68 1.03 -5.15 1.65
CA CYS A 68 -0.22 -4.79 0.96
C CYS A 68 -0.89 -5.94 0.19
N ALA A 69 -0.22 -7.07 -0.03
CA ALA A 69 -0.68 -8.12 -0.95
C ALA A 69 -2.09 -8.63 -0.66
N MET A 70 -2.43 -8.82 0.62
CA MET A 70 -3.74 -9.38 1.02
C MET A 70 -4.77 -8.31 1.45
N LEU A 71 -4.40 -7.04 1.47
CA LEU A 71 -5.36 -5.98 1.84
C LEU A 71 -6.44 -5.78 0.77
N SER A 72 -6.10 -5.93 -0.51
CA SER A 72 -7.06 -5.79 -1.61
C SER A 72 -8.21 -6.79 -1.54
N PRO A 73 -8.00 -8.11 -1.37
CA PRO A 73 -9.07 -9.06 -1.11
C PRO A 73 -9.88 -8.75 0.15
N VAL A 74 -9.24 -8.28 1.22
CA VAL A 74 -9.92 -7.91 2.49
C VAL A 74 -10.87 -6.73 2.27
N ILE A 75 -10.39 -5.63 1.66
CA ILE A 75 -11.19 -4.44 1.35
C ILE A 75 -12.34 -4.80 0.41
N ARG A 76 -12.07 -5.63 -0.61
CA ARG A 76 -13.11 -6.14 -1.53
C ARG A 76 -14.18 -6.95 -0.80
N SER A 77 -13.77 -7.87 0.08
CA SER A 77 -14.70 -8.70 0.86
C SER A 77 -15.56 -7.85 1.81
N ALA A 78 -14.99 -6.76 2.33
CA ALA A 78 -15.71 -5.80 3.14
C ALA A 78 -16.66 -4.89 2.31
N ARG A 79 -16.66 -4.96 0.98
CA ARG A 79 -17.45 -4.12 0.06
C ARG A 79 -17.19 -2.62 0.28
N ILE A 80 -15.94 -2.24 0.49
CA ILE A 80 -15.53 -0.85 0.64
C ILE A 80 -15.15 -0.29 -0.73
N HIS A 81 -15.68 0.87 -1.08
CA HIS A 81 -15.26 1.62 -2.24
C HIS A 81 -13.99 2.40 -1.91
N ALA A 82 -12.90 2.09 -2.57
CA ALA A 82 -11.62 2.70 -2.29
C ALA A 82 -10.84 3.05 -3.57
N TYR A 83 -10.01 4.07 -3.45
CA TYR A 83 -9.03 4.47 -4.45
C TYR A 83 -7.63 4.24 -3.91
N CYS A 84 -6.68 3.93 -4.78
CA CYS A 84 -5.26 3.87 -4.44
C CYS A 84 -4.47 4.85 -5.29
N VAL A 85 -3.29 5.23 -4.82
CA VAL A 85 -2.33 6.00 -5.61
C VAL A 85 -1.43 5.04 -6.36
N ALA A 86 -1.31 5.22 -7.68
CA ALA A 86 -0.49 4.40 -8.54
C ALA A 86 0.47 5.26 -9.38
N SER A 87 1.69 4.78 -9.60
CA SER A 87 2.64 5.46 -10.47
C SER A 87 2.15 5.48 -11.93
N ARG A 88 2.51 6.54 -12.66
CA ARG A 88 2.28 6.64 -14.12
C ARG A 88 3.15 5.70 -14.95
N HIS A 89 4.20 5.12 -14.38
CA HIS A 89 5.05 4.14 -15.05
C HIS A 89 4.31 2.84 -15.38
N LYS A 90 4.89 2.02 -16.25
CA LYS A 90 4.28 0.75 -16.73
C LYS A 90 3.87 -0.15 -15.56
N ASP A 91 4.74 -0.30 -14.56
CA ASP A 91 4.48 -1.16 -13.39
C ASP A 91 3.33 -0.62 -12.53
N GLY A 92 3.26 0.71 -12.33
CA GLY A 92 2.16 1.34 -11.60
C GLY A 92 0.82 1.16 -12.31
N ARG A 93 0.80 1.27 -13.66
CA ARG A 93 -0.43 0.99 -14.44
C ARG A 93 -0.85 -0.48 -14.36
N LEU A 94 0.11 -1.42 -14.33
CA LEU A 94 -0.18 -2.83 -14.15
C LEU A 94 -0.79 -3.09 -12.76
N MET A 95 -0.20 -2.50 -11.71
CA MET A 95 -0.74 -2.58 -10.36
C MET A 95 -2.14 -1.94 -10.25
N ALA A 96 -2.37 -0.81 -10.89
CA ALA A 96 -3.69 -0.17 -10.93
C ALA A 96 -4.76 -1.07 -11.58
N ARG A 97 -4.40 -1.80 -12.65
CA ARG A 97 -5.28 -2.81 -13.27
C ARG A 97 -5.56 -3.96 -12.32
N LEU A 98 -4.53 -4.45 -11.60
CA LEU A 98 -4.70 -5.49 -10.58
C LEU A 98 -5.66 -5.03 -9.49
N GLN A 99 -5.48 -3.82 -8.98
CA GLN A 99 -6.37 -3.25 -7.96
C GLN A 99 -7.82 -3.13 -8.47
N ARG A 100 -7.99 -2.82 -9.76
CA ARG A 100 -9.32 -2.77 -10.38
C ARG A 100 -10.03 -4.12 -10.39
N MET A 101 -9.30 -5.24 -10.51
CA MET A 101 -9.86 -6.59 -10.37
C MET A 101 -10.44 -6.85 -8.97
N PHE A 102 -9.91 -6.15 -7.96
CA PHE A 102 -10.44 -6.16 -6.59
C PHE A 102 -11.47 -5.05 -6.33
N GLY A 103 -11.92 -4.34 -7.37
CA GLY A 103 -12.94 -3.29 -7.25
C GLY A 103 -12.41 -1.96 -6.69
N MET A 104 -11.10 -1.76 -6.68
CA MET A 104 -10.49 -0.49 -6.32
C MET A 104 -10.13 0.31 -7.57
N HIS A 105 -10.20 1.63 -7.47
CA HIS A 105 -9.80 2.54 -8.54
C HIS A 105 -8.43 3.14 -8.27
N ALA A 106 -7.79 3.74 -9.27
CA ALA A 106 -6.47 4.34 -9.10
C ALA A 106 -6.46 5.81 -9.53
N ILE A 107 -5.72 6.61 -8.76
CA ILE A 107 -5.28 7.96 -9.12
C ILE A 107 -3.83 7.85 -9.54
N TYR A 108 -3.47 8.43 -10.69
CA TYR A 108 -2.13 8.28 -11.25
C TYR A 108 -1.22 9.45 -10.91
N GLY A 109 -0.09 9.15 -10.27
CA GLY A 109 0.98 10.07 -9.90
C GLY A 109 1.88 9.47 -8.82
N SER A 110 2.87 10.24 -8.38
CA SER A 110 3.77 9.82 -7.31
C SER A 110 4.24 11.01 -6.50
N THR A 111 4.95 10.76 -5.39
CA THR A 111 5.58 11.79 -4.57
C THR A 111 6.65 12.59 -5.34
N SER A 112 7.27 11.99 -6.35
CA SER A 112 8.28 12.62 -7.21
C SER A 112 7.69 13.30 -8.45
N ASP A 113 6.48 12.89 -8.88
CA ASP A 113 5.84 13.40 -10.10
C ASP A 113 4.38 13.74 -9.82
N GLY A 114 4.13 15.03 -9.61
CA GLY A 114 2.77 15.56 -9.43
C GLY A 114 2.12 15.28 -8.08
N ALA A 115 2.89 15.15 -6.99
CA ALA A 115 2.38 14.87 -5.64
C ALA A 115 1.20 15.78 -5.23
N VAL A 116 1.30 17.09 -5.51
CA VAL A 116 0.25 18.06 -5.20
C VAL A 116 -1.01 17.80 -6.03
N ALA A 117 -0.87 17.45 -7.31
CA ALA A 117 -2.00 17.14 -8.18
C ALA A 117 -2.71 15.86 -7.73
N VAL A 118 -1.95 14.83 -7.36
CA VAL A 118 -2.49 13.57 -6.80
C VAL A 118 -3.25 13.84 -5.50
N LEU A 119 -2.67 14.66 -4.62
CA LEU A 119 -3.31 15.01 -3.35
C LEU A 119 -4.64 15.76 -3.59
N ARG A 120 -4.63 16.78 -4.45
CA ARG A 120 -5.84 17.54 -4.80
C ARG A 120 -6.93 16.64 -5.40
N GLU A 121 -6.56 15.80 -6.36
CA GLU A 121 -7.49 14.89 -7.02
C GLU A 121 -8.05 13.86 -6.02
N GLY A 122 -7.20 13.29 -5.15
CA GLY A 122 -7.63 12.35 -4.12
C GLY A 122 -8.58 12.97 -3.11
N VAL A 123 -8.27 14.18 -2.63
CA VAL A 123 -9.17 14.93 -1.72
C VAL A 123 -10.51 15.22 -2.39
N ARG A 124 -10.49 15.66 -3.67
CA ARG A 124 -11.69 15.89 -4.46
C ARG A 124 -12.54 14.62 -4.56
N ILE A 125 -11.93 13.50 -4.96
CA ILE A 125 -12.63 12.22 -5.12
C ILE A 125 -13.19 11.72 -3.79
N MET A 126 -12.44 11.79 -2.70
CA MET A 126 -12.93 11.40 -1.37
C MET A 126 -14.18 12.17 -0.97
N ARG A 127 -14.20 13.49 -1.22
CA ARG A 127 -15.33 14.36 -0.87
C ARG A 127 -16.53 14.15 -1.78
N GLU A 128 -16.32 14.14 -3.11
CA GLU A 128 -17.41 14.07 -4.09
C GLU A 128 -18.07 12.69 -4.17
N LYS A 129 -17.26 11.63 -4.06
CA LYS A 129 -17.74 10.25 -4.23
C LYS A 129 -17.94 9.50 -2.91
N ASN A 130 -17.60 10.11 -1.78
CA ASN A 130 -17.68 9.51 -0.45
C ASN A 130 -16.95 8.14 -0.40
N VAL A 131 -15.71 8.09 -0.87
CA VAL A 131 -14.88 6.88 -0.99
C VAL A 131 -13.63 6.97 -0.14
N SER A 132 -13.11 5.82 0.26
CA SER A 132 -11.87 5.72 1.04
C SER A 132 -10.62 5.81 0.15
N MET A 133 -9.49 6.16 0.74
CA MET A 133 -8.18 6.15 0.09
C MET A 133 -7.30 5.05 0.70
N CYS A 134 -6.61 4.29 -0.13
CA CYS A 134 -5.61 3.30 0.26
C CYS A 134 -4.22 3.83 -0.07
N VAL A 135 -3.38 4.05 0.93
CA VAL A 135 -2.08 4.69 0.79
C VAL A 135 -0.98 3.82 1.38
N PRO A 136 -0.05 3.28 0.55
CA PRO A 136 1.19 2.74 1.05
C PRO A 136 2.07 3.89 1.56
N VAL A 137 2.37 3.89 2.86
CA VAL A 137 2.93 5.07 3.54
C VAL A 137 4.43 5.24 3.39
N ASP A 138 5.16 4.18 3.10
CA ASP A 138 6.60 4.20 2.85
C ASP A 138 6.96 4.54 1.39
N GLY A 139 5.95 4.76 0.54
CA GLY A 139 6.10 5.18 -0.84
C GLY A 139 6.71 4.11 -1.75
N PRO A 140 6.90 4.42 -3.05
CA PRO A 140 7.32 3.43 -4.05
C PRO A 140 8.81 3.08 -4.01
N SER A 141 9.62 3.89 -3.32
CA SER A 141 11.08 3.75 -3.29
C SER A 141 11.65 3.66 -1.87
N GLY A 142 10.77 3.57 -0.87
CA GLY A 142 11.17 3.54 0.53
C GLY A 142 11.56 4.93 1.09
N PRO A 143 12.21 4.95 2.22
CA PRO A 143 12.71 3.80 2.99
C PRO A 143 11.61 2.96 3.65
N SER A 144 11.90 1.68 3.87
CA SER A 144 10.95 0.73 4.47
C SER A 144 10.55 1.15 5.87
N LEU A 145 9.27 0.93 6.20
CA LEU A 145 8.67 1.20 7.51
C LEU A 145 8.74 2.68 7.95
N ARG A 146 8.79 3.60 6.99
CA ARG A 146 8.76 5.05 7.26
C ARG A 146 7.47 5.66 6.73
N LEU A 147 6.77 6.40 7.59
CA LEU A 147 5.52 7.07 7.21
C LEU A 147 5.83 8.39 6.49
N GLN A 148 5.46 8.47 5.21
CA GLN A 148 5.52 9.71 4.44
C GLN A 148 4.27 10.57 4.64
N ASP A 149 4.39 11.87 4.41
CA ASP A 149 3.37 12.87 4.74
C ASP A 149 2.06 12.73 3.96
N GLY A 150 2.06 12.01 2.83
CA GLY A 150 0.92 11.96 1.92
C GLY A 150 -0.40 11.54 2.57
N ALA A 151 -0.37 10.49 3.40
CA ALA A 151 -1.55 10.01 4.12
C ALA A 151 -2.05 11.03 5.16
N MET A 152 -1.12 11.70 5.84
CA MET A 152 -1.41 12.76 6.81
C MET A 152 -2.12 13.94 6.14
N TYR A 153 -1.68 14.34 4.93
CA TYR A 153 -2.32 15.40 4.17
C TYR A 153 -3.73 15.01 3.71
N PHE A 154 -3.95 13.77 3.25
CA PHE A 154 -5.30 13.30 2.92
C PHE A 154 -6.23 13.41 4.12
N ALA A 155 -5.82 12.89 5.28
CA ALA A 155 -6.60 12.93 6.50
C ALA A 155 -6.90 14.37 6.95
N ARG A 156 -5.86 15.23 7.00
CA ARG A 156 -5.99 16.62 7.42
C ARG A 156 -6.92 17.44 6.51
N MET A 157 -6.84 17.23 5.20
CA MET A 157 -7.65 18.00 4.24
C MET A 157 -9.07 17.50 4.11
N THR A 158 -9.34 16.24 4.36
CA THR A 158 -10.69 15.65 4.23
C THR A 158 -11.44 15.55 5.56
N GLY A 159 -10.73 15.58 6.69
CA GLY A 159 -11.27 15.22 8.01
C GLY A 159 -11.51 13.72 8.21
N ALA A 160 -11.19 12.90 7.21
CA ALA A 160 -11.29 11.46 7.31
C ALA A 160 -10.18 10.90 8.22
N PRO A 161 -10.46 9.93 9.11
CA PRO A 161 -9.43 9.37 9.95
C PRO A 161 -8.45 8.50 9.16
N ILE A 162 -7.21 8.43 9.65
CA ILE A 162 -6.22 7.43 9.26
C ILE A 162 -6.59 6.11 9.96
N VAL A 163 -6.62 5.02 9.21
CA VAL A 163 -6.85 3.68 9.73
C VAL A 163 -5.66 2.80 9.36
N PRO A 164 -4.78 2.47 10.33
CA PRO A 164 -3.68 1.57 10.12
C PRO A 164 -4.16 0.17 9.75
N CYS A 165 -3.57 -0.42 8.72
CA CYS A 165 -3.87 -1.76 8.28
C CYS A 165 -2.56 -2.54 8.13
N CYS A 166 -2.56 -3.77 8.59
CA CYS A 166 -1.42 -4.66 8.40
C CYS A 166 -1.92 -6.07 8.09
N PHE A 167 -1.13 -6.84 7.34
CA PHE A 167 -1.29 -8.27 7.29
C PHE A 167 0.03 -8.98 7.57
N SER A 168 -0.06 -10.19 8.10
CA SER A 168 1.02 -11.14 8.24
C SER A 168 0.51 -12.54 7.93
N CYS A 169 1.40 -13.54 7.79
CA CYS A 169 0.99 -14.89 7.48
C CYS A 169 1.97 -15.94 8.02
N SER A 170 1.48 -17.16 8.27
CA SER A 170 2.27 -18.27 8.80
C SER A 170 3.29 -18.85 7.82
N ARG A 171 3.14 -18.60 6.51
CA ARG A 171 3.98 -19.19 5.45
C ARG A 171 4.35 -18.13 4.40
N PRO A 172 5.21 -17.13 4.76
CA PRO A 172 5.60 -16.07 3.85
C PRO A 172 6.62 -16.53 2.81
N ILE A 173 6.54 -15.89 1.64
CA ILE A 173 7.63 -15.74 0.68
C ILE A 173 7.99 -14.27 0.69
N TYR A 174 9.24 -13.94 0.97
CA TYR A 174 9.75 -12.59 0.87
C TYR A 174 10.42 -12.35 -0.48
N MET A 175 10.02 -11.29 -1.15
CA MET A 175 10.78 -10.83 -2.31
C MET A 175 12.04 -10.10 -1.84
N ASP A 176 13.17 -10.33 -2.51
CA ASP A 176 14.40 -9.61 -2.24
C ASP A 176 14.36 -8.20 -2.85
N ARG A 177 13.68 -7.31 -2.14
CA ARG A 177 13.45 -5.91 -2.47
C ARG A 177 13.61 -5.07 -1.20
N TRP A 178 13.70 -3.75 -1.36
CA TRP A 178 13.80 -2.78 -0.26
C TRP A 178 12.66 -2.90 0.75
N ASP A 179 11.45 -3.26 0.28
CA ASP A 179 10.21 -3.36 1.07
C ASP A 179 9.97 -4.74 1.68
N LYS A 180 10.84 -5.73 1.39
CA LYS A 180 10.66 -7.13 1.79
C LYS A 180 9.21 -7.59 1.58
N PHE A 181 8.71 -7.38 0.36
CA PHE A 181 7.33 -7.64 -0.02
C PHE A 181 6.92 -9.06 0.30
N MET A 182 5.90 -9.22 1.14
CA MET A 182 5.43 -10.50 1.64
C MET A 182 4.31 -11.07 0.77
N ILE A 183 4.49 -12.29 0.29
CA ILE A 183 3.48 -13.07 -0.42
C ILE A 183 3.18 -14.32 0.41
N PRO A 184 1.94 -14.55 0.85
CA PRO A 184 1.60 -15.78 1.56
C PRO A 184 1.55 -16.98 0.60
N LYS A 185 1.96 -18.14 1.09
CA LYS A 185 1.72 -19.42 0.40
C LYS A 185 0.28 -19.88 0.65
N MET A 186 -0.27 -20.64 -0.31
CA MET A 186 -1.58 -21.30 -0.17
C MET A 186 -1.62 -22.21 1.07
N PHE A 187 -2.81 -22.44 1.59
CA PHE A 187 -3.09 -23.34 2.72
C PHE A 187 -2.39 -22.94 4.02
N GLY A 188 -1.96 -21.67 4.14
CA GLY A 188 -1.45 -21.08 5.36
C GLY A 188 -2.52 -20.38 6.19
N THR A 189 -2.09 -19.63 7.19
CA THR A 189 -2.94 -18.69 7.93
C THR A 189 -2.59 -17.27 7.51
N ILE A 190 -3.57 -16.47 7.16
CA ILE A 190 -3.45 -15.03 6.92
C ILE A 190 -4.07 -14.30 8.10
N SER A 191 -3.27 -13.48 8.77
CA SER A 191 -3.76 -12.53 9.79
C SER A 191 -3.87 -11.14 9.16
N CYS A 192 -4.99 -10.47 9.39
CA CYS A 192 -5.19 -9.08 9.01
C CYS A 192 -5.73 -8.31 10.19
N ARG A 193 -5.07 -7.21 10.53
CA ARG A 193 -5.46 -6.32 11.63
C ARG A 193 -5.78 -4.93 11.07
N ILE A 194 -6.95 -4.43 11.47
CA ILE A 194 -7.40 -3.07 11.22
C ILE A 194 -7.24 -2.32 12.53
N GLY A 195 -6.40 -1.29 12.54
CA GLY A 195 -6.16 -0.45 13.71
C GLY A 195 -7.34 0.48 14.00
N GLU A 196 -7.26 1.15 15.14
CA GLU A 196 -8.22 2.17 15.52
C GLU A 196 -8.09 3.42 14.65
N PRO A 197 -9.19 4.14 14.39
CA PRO A 197 -9.18 5.36 13.58
C PRO A 197 -8.47 6.51 14.30
N ILE A 198 -7.50 7.12 13.63
CA ILE A 198 -6.70 8.23 14.15
C ILE A 198 -7.10 9.50 13.40
N TYR A 199 -7.63 10.49 14.12
CA TYR A 199 -8.01 11.78 13.54
C TYR A 199 -6.84 12.76 13.56
N ILE A 200 -6.71 13.54 12.48
CA ILE A 200 -5.68 14.56 12.33
C ILE A 200 -6.35 15.92 12.35
N ASP A 201 -5.92 16.77 13.28
CA ASP A 201 -6.41 18.15 13.35
C ASP A 201 -6.05 18.90 12.05
N SER A 202 -7.01 19.56 11.46
CA SER A 202 -6.85 20.35 10.23
C SER A 202 -5.82 21.49 10.38
N LYS A 203 -5.61 21.97 11.60
CA LYS A 203 -4.66 23.06 11.93
C LYS A 203 -3.25 22.57 12.24
N LEU A 204 -3.05 21.25 12.35
CA LEU A 204 -1.76 20.65 12.73
C LEU A 204 -0.66 21.00 11.71
N LYS A 205 0.42 21.64 12.17
CA LYS A 205 1.55 22.10 11.32
C LYS A 205 2.88 22.02 12.09
N GLY A 206 3.98 22.15 11.34
CA GLY A 206 5.32 22.25 11.91
C GLY A 206 5.69 21.04 12.75
N GLU A 207 6.28 21.29 13.92
CA GLU A 207 6.79 20.25 14.81
C GLU A 207 5.68 19.31 15.31
N ALA A 208 4.51 19.84 15.67
CA ALA A 208 3.38 19.03 16.09
C ALA A 208 2.89 18.06 15.01
N PHE A 209 2.98 18.46 13.73
CA PHE A 209 2.69 17.57 12.59
C PHE A 209 3.70 16.41 12.51
N GLU A 210 5.00 16.70 12.67
CA GLU A 210 6.05 15.68 12.66
C GLU A 210 5.96 14.73 13.86
N GLN A 211 5.64 15.25 15.05
CA GLN A 211 5.40 14.42 16.23
C GLN A 211 4.22 13.46 16.01
N LYS A 212 3.10 13.96 15.47
CA LYS A 212 1.93 13.12 15.18
C LYS A 212 2.23 12.09 14.09
N ARG A 213 3.04 12.45 13.08
CA ARG A 213 3.50 11.52 12.04
C ARG A 213 4.34 10.39 12.65
N ALA A 214 5.28 10.73 13.53
CA ALA A 214 6.13 9.77 14.22
C ALA A 214 5.33 8.84 15.14
N GLU A 215 4.35 9.37 15.88
CA GLU A 215 3.42 8.58 16.70
C GLU A 215 2.67 7.52 15.86
N ILE A 216 2.13 7.92 14.71
CA ILE A 216 1.42 6.99 13.82
C ILE A 216 2.37 5.95 13.23
N GLU A 217 3.59 6.35 12.85
CA GLU A 217 4.64 5.44 12.37
C GLU A 217 4.93 4.37 13.43
N GLU A 218 5.12 4.77 14.68
CA GLU A 218 5.38 3.85 15.80
C GLU A 218 4.22 2.87 16.02
N ILE A 219 2.98 3.35 16.01
CA ILE A 219 1.78 2.50 16.09
C ILE A 219 1.78 1.45 14.98
N MET A 220 2.10 1.85 13.74
CA MET A 220 2.09 0.95 12.58
C MET A 220 3.22 -0.07 12.65
N VAL A 221 4.43 0.33 13.06
CA VAL A 221 5.58 -0.57 13.22
C VAL A 221 5.32 -1.57 14.33
N LYS A 222 4.84 -1.12 15.48
CA LYS A 222 4.45 -2.00 16.58
C LYS A 222 3.40 -3.02 16.14
N GLN A 223 2.35 -2.57 15.45
CA GLN A 223 1.31 -3.46 14.91
C GLN A 223 1.89 -4.53 13.98
N LEU A 224 2.85 -4.15 13.12
CA LEU A 224 3.53 -5.05 12.22
C LEU A 224 4.33 -6.12 12.97
N HIS A 225 5.17 -5.70 13.93
CA HIS A 225 6.03 -6.59 14.70
C HIS A 225 5.20 -7.57 15.54
N GLU A 226 4.16 -7.10 16.21
CA GLU A 226 3.23 -7.96 16.94
C GLU A 226 2.60 -9.03 16.05
N MET A 227 2.18 -8.67 14.84
CA MET A 227 1.57 -9.62 13.89
C MET A 227 2.57 -10.60 13.31
N ASP A 228 3.81 -10.17 13.06
CA ASP A 228 4.88 -11.05 12.59
C ASP A 228 5.31 -12.02 13.72
N ALA A 229 5.39 -11.56 14.96
CA ALA A 229 5.68 -12.38 16.14
C ALA A 229 4.62 -13.48 16.38
N GLU A 230 3.34 -13.24 16.06
CA GLU A 230 2.29 -14.27 16.11
C GLU A 230 2.60 -15.52 15.29
N PHE A 231 3.45 -15.39 14.27
CA PHE A 231 3.89 -16.47 13.38
C PHE A 231 5.36 -16.84 13.55
N GLY A 232 6.05 -16.29 14.56
CA GLY A 232 7.48 -16.53 14.80
C GLY A 232 8.38 -15.98 13.70
N LEU A 233 7.93 -14.93 12.99
CA LEU A 233 8.71 -14.27 11.94
C LEU A 233 9.69 -13.27 12.54
N GLN A 234 10.85 -13.11 11.89
CA GLN A 234 11.84 -12.12 12.30
C GLN A 234 11.32 -10.70 12.03
N GLU A 235 11.60 -9.79 12.96
CA GLU A 235 11.28 -8.38 12.80
C GLU A 235 12.04 -7.77 11.62
N ILE A 236 11.33 -7.02 10.81
CA ILE A 236 11.94 -6.21 9.76
C ILE A 236 12.43 -4.92 10.43
N GLN A 237 13.73 -4.66 10.32
CA GLN A 237 14.31 -3.44 10.85
C GLN A 237 13.89 -2.22 10.02
N GLN A 238 13.59 -1.12 10.68
CA GLN A 238 13.44 0.18 10.03
C GLN A 238 14.78 0.62 9.44
N ASP A 239 14.76 1.17 8.24
CA ASP A 239 15.93 1.84 7.69
C ASP A 239 16.09 3.22 8.35
N LEU A 240 16.84 3.25 9.45
CA LEU A 240 17.10 4.46 10.24
C LEU A 240 18.10 5.41 9.57
N ASN A 241 18.90 4.93 8.63
CA ASN A 241 19.90 5.73 7.90
C ASN A 241 19.29 6.62 6.81
N ALA A 242 18.00 6.58 6.65
CA ALA A 242 17.26 7.37 5.66
C ALA A 242 17.14 8.88 5.99
N THR A 243 17.99 9.45 6.85
CA THR A 243 18.19 10.90 6.93
C THR A 243 18.61 11.50 5.59
N ASP A 244 19.24 10.73 4.72
CA ASP A 244 19.54 11.11 3.33
C ASP A 244 18.30 11.22 2.43
N TYR A 245 17.17 10.66 2.81
CA TYR A 245 15.94 10.77 2.00
C TYR A 245 15.45 12.22 1.87
N LYS A 246 15.59 13.05 2.92
CA LYS A 246 15.28 14.49 2.85
C LYS A 246 16.30 15.25 1.96
N LYS A 247 17.58 14.87 1.95
CA LYS A 247 18.62 15.44 1.08
C LYS A 247 18.37 15.11 -0.39
N HIS A 248 18.08 13.84 -0.72
CA HIS A 248 17.76 13.45 -2.10
C HIS A 248 16.49 14.13 -2.64
N ARG A 249 15.52 14.43 -1.76
CA ARG A 249 14.29 15.13 -2.14
C ARG A 249 14.50 16.62 -2.41
N ARG A 250 15.55 17.24 -1.84
CA ARG A 250 15.91 18.66 -2.05
C ARG A 250 16.88 18.88 -3.21
N GLY A 251 17.36 17.82 -3.87
CA GLY A 251 18.35 17.95 -4.94
C GLY A 251 19.73 18.38 -4.45
N GLU A 252 19.98 18.32 -3.15
CA GLU A 252 21.30 18.59 -2.55
C GLU A 252 22.17 17.34 -2.77
N LYS A 253 23.17 17.48 -3.68
CA LYS A 253 24.23 16.49 -3.91
C LYS A 253 25.25 16.56 -2.80
#